data_f8ad655995c1d28ab340b7b31abbcd6d
#
_entry.id   f8ad655995c1d28ab340b7b31abbcd6d
#
_cell.length_a   1.000
_cell.length_b   1.000
_cell.length_c   1.000
_cell.angle_alpha   90.00
_cell.angle_beta   90.00
_cell.angle_gamma   90.00
#
_symmetry.space_group_name_H-M   'P 1'
#
loop_
_entity.id
_entity.type
_entity.pdbx_description
1 polymer ?
#
loop_
_entity_poly.entity_id
_entity_poly.type
_entity_poly.pdbx_seq_one_letter_code
_entity_poly.pdbx_strand_id
1 'polypeptide(L)'
;MDKETKNAIIMEHYMNPMNRDTITDDKYMKINSNSETCIDDIDLYIQFEDNKIKDIHFNGEACAISTSATSIMIKLLIGKTIDEAKEIMNNYYNMIDEKEYNEDILEEAICYNEIYKQQNRKGCATIPWKGIEKAIAKYESENV
;
A
#
# COMPACT_ATOMS: atom_id res chain seq x y z
N MET A 1 6.67 13.62 -13.27
CA MET A 1 6.20 14.27 -12.02
C MET A 1 7.41 14.96 -11.35
N ASP A 2 7.30 16.24 -11.10
CA ASP A 2 8.38 16.97 -10.48
C ASP A 2 8.39 16.81 -8.94
N LYS A 3 9.47 17.26 -8.30
CA LYS A 3 9.66 17.11 -6.85
C LYS A 3 8.53 17.78 -6.05
N GLU A 4 8.11 18.95 -6.48
CA GLU A 4 7.07 19.72 -5.79
C GLU A 4 5.74 18.97 -5.84
N THR A 5 5.38 18.41 -6.99
CA THR A 5 4.17 17.61 -7.17
C THR A 5 4.22 16.35 -6.33
N LYS A 6 5.36 15.65 -6.31
CA LYS A 6 5.54 14.44 -5.49
C LYS A 6 5.33 14.76 -4.01
N ASN A 7 5.92 15.83 -3.53
CA ASN A 7 5.80 16.25 -2.14
C ASN A 7 4.35 16.63 -1.79
N ALA A 8 3.66 17.29 -2.71
CA ALA A 8 2.27 17.68 -2.51
C ALA A 8 1.36 16.46 -2.38
N ILE A 9 1.58 15.44 -3.22
CA ILE A 9 0.82 14.19 -3.16
C ILE A 9 1.05 13.47 -1.83
N ILE A 10 2.31 13.35 -1.43
CA ILE A 10 2.67 12.70 -0.16
C ILE A 10 2.03 13.44 1.02
N MET A 11 2.12 14.76 1.06
CA MET A 11 1.54 15.55 2.15
C MET A 11 0.02 15.44 2.20
N GLU A 12 -0.66 15.45 1.06
CA GLU A 12 -2.12 15.32 1.02
C GLU A 12 -2.54 13.97 1.61
N HIS A 13 -1.89 12.88 1.19
CA HIS A 13 -2.22 11.55 1.69
C HIS A 13 -1.78 11.33 3.13
N TYR A 14 -0.78 12.06 3.60
CA TYR A 14 -0.38 12.02 5.01
C TYR A 14 -1.38 12.76 5.90
N MET A 15 -1.81 13.95 5.49
CA MET A 15 -2.71 14.78 6.28
C MET A 15 -4.16 14.31 6.23
N ASN A 16 -4.58 13.75 5.10
CA ASN A 16 -5.94 13.28 4.88
C ASN A 16 -5.93 11.86 4.31
N PRO A 17 -5.45 10.87 5.09
CA PRO A 17 -5.34 9.51 4.57
C PRO A 17 -6.70 8.88 4.35
N MET A 18 -6.80 8.07 3.29
CA MET A 18 -8.02 7.33 2.97
C MET A 18 -8.24 6.21 3.98
N ASN A 19 -9.47 6.10 4.48
CA ASN A 19 -9.92 4.95 5.24
C ASN A 19 -9.04 4.62 6.46
N ARG A 20 -8.60 5.63 7.19
CA ARG A 20 -7.84 5.43 8.42
C ARG A 20 -8.78 5.28 9.59
N ASP A 21 -9.15 4.04 9.89
CA ASP A 21 -10.01 3.70 11.03
C ASP A 21 -9.87 2.21 11.35
N THR A 22 -10.38 1.81 12.51
CA THR A 22 -10.35 0.42 12.94
C THR A 22 -11.67 -0.25 12.57
N ILE A 23 -11.59 -1.41 11.92
CA ILE A 23 -12.77 -2.19 11.54
C ILE A 23 -12.87 -3.41 12.46
N THR A 24 -14.06 -3.61 13.04
CA THR A 24 -14.31 -4.75 13.92
C THR A 24 -15.20 -5.81 13.27
N ASP A 25 -15.65 -5.58 12.03
CA ASP A 25 -16.48 -6.51 11.27
C ASP A 25 -15.65 -7.73 10.85
N ASP A 26 -16.14 -8.93 11.14
CA ASP A 26 -15.46 -10.19 10.83
C ASP A 26 -15.41 -10.51 9.33
N LYS A 27 -16.09 -9.74 8.50
CA LYS A 27 -15.98 -9.85 7.05
C LYS A 27 -14.65 -9.31 6.53
N TYR A 28 -13.92 -8.58 7.38
CA TYR A 28 -12.62 -8.02 7.02
C TYR A 28 -11.50 -8.90 7.59
N MET A 29 -10.52 -9.18 6.74
CA MET A 29 -9.30 -9.85 7.15
C MET A 29 -8.37 -8.81 7.78
N LYS A 30 -7.88 -9.09 8.98
CA LYS A 30 -6.92 -8.21 9.66
C LYS A 30 -5.51 -8.75 9.43
N ILE A 31 -4.63 -7.90 8.90
CA ILE A 31 -3.23 -8.23 8.66
C ILE A 31 -2.37 -7.15 9.29
N ASN A 32 -1.39 -7.55 10.10
CA ASN A 32 -0.41 -6.63 10.65
C ASN A 32 0.82 -6.61 9.74
N SER A 33 1.33 -5.40 9.50
CA SER A 33 2.58 -5.21 8.77
C SER A 33 3.46 -4.24 9.55
N ASN A 34 4.69 -4.64 9.80
CA ASN A 34 5.65 -3.82 10.54
C ASN A 34 7.04 -4.02 9.97
N SER A 35 7.99 -3.22 10.46
CA SER A 35 9.39 -3.31 10.08
C SER A 35 10.24 -3.24 11.35
N GLU A 36 11.30 -4.05 11.40
CA GLU A 36 12.24 -4.05 12.51
C GLU A 36 13.08 -2.77 12.57
N THR A 37 13.15 -2.04 11.44
CA THR A 37 13.98 -0.84 11.32
C THR A 37 13.22 0.46 11.47
N CYS A 38 11.87 0.40 11.55
CA CYS A 38 11.00 1.56 11.67
C CYS A 38 10.04 1.40 12.84
N ILE A 39 9.53 2.51 13.34
CA ILE A 39 8.46 2.50 14.35
C ILE A 39 7.10 2.10 13.75
N ASP A 40 7.05 1.96 12.42
CA ASP A 40 5.81 1.70 11.70
C ASP A 40 5.23 0.33 12.05
N ASP A 41 3.98 0.35 12.49
CA ASP A 41 3.22 -0.84 12.86
C ASP A 41 1.79 -0.60 12.42
N ILE A 42 1.42 -1.18 11.28
CA ILE A 42 0.15 -0.92 10.61
C ILE A 42 -0.73 -2.16 10.63
N ASP A 43 -1.98 -1.98 11.02
CA ASP A 43 -3.01 -3.00 10.85
C ASP A 43 -3.82 -2.67 9.60
N LEU A 44 -3.90 -3.62 8.69
CA LEU A 44 -4.73 -3.52 7.49
C LEU A 44 -5.99 -4.36 7.67
N TYR A 45 -7.12 -3.83 7.25
CA TYR A 45 -8.40 -4.51 7.27
C TYR A 45 -8.90 -4.61 5.83
N ILE A 46 -8.92 -5.81 5.28
CA ILE A 46 -9.22 -6.03 3.87
C ILE A 46 -10.45 -6.91 3.72
N GLN A 47 -11.39 -6.46 2.90
CA GLN A 47 -12.53 -7.27 2.50
C GLN A 47 -12.34 -7.72 1.06
N PHE A 48 -12.33 -9.03 0.85
CA PHE A 48 -12.29 -9.63 -0.49
C PHE A 48 -13.69 -10.12 -0.84
N GLU A 49 -14.05 -10.03 -2.11
CA GLU A 49 -15.30 -10.55 -2.63
C GLU A 49 -15.13 -10.92 -4.10
N ASP A 50 -15.45 -12.15 -4.47
CA ASP A 50 -15.38 -12.64 -5.86
C ASP A 50 -14.02 -12.40 -6.52
N ASN A 51 -12.94 -12.69 -5.80
CA ASN A 51 -11.55 -12.51 -6.25
C ASN A 51 -11.21 -11.05 -6.54
N LYS A 52 -11.89 -10.12 -5.85
CA LYS A 52 -11.62 -8.69 -5.93
C LYS A 52 -11.37 -8.13 -4.56
N ILE A 53 -10.61 -7.05 -4.51
CA ILE A 53 -10.43 -6.27 -3.29
C ILE A 53 -11.61 -5.29 -3.21
N LYS A 54 -12.56 -5.59 -2.34
CA LYS A 54 -13.77 -4.77 -2.21
C LYS A 54 -13.51 -3.51 -1.39
N ASP A 55 -12.74 -3.64 -0.31
CA ASP A 55 -12.49 -2.52 0.59
C ASP A 55 -11.20 -2.75 1.37
N ILE A 56 -10.54 -1.65 1.75
CA ILE A 56 -9.33 -1.66 2.58
C ILE A 56 -9.41 -0.50 3.55
N HIS A 57 -9.17 -0.78 4.83
CA HIS A 57 -8.99 0.24 5.87
C HIS A 57 -7.68 -0.03 6.60
N PHE A 58 -7.17 0.95 7.33
CA PHE A 58 -5.96 0.76 8.12
C PHE A 58 -5.96 1.61 9.37
N ASN A 59 -5.17 1.20 10.34
CA ASN A 59 -4.88 2.01 11.51
C ASN A 59 -3.51 1.58 12.08
N GLY A 60 -3.01 2.34 13.01
CA GLY A 60 -1.73 2.07 13.66
C GLY A 60 -0.79 3.26 13.64
N GLU A 61 0.44 3.03 14.07
CA GLU A 61 1.49 4.05 14.10
C GLU A 61 2.33 3.96 12.84
N ALA A 62 2.50 5.09 12.15
CA ALA A 62 3.24 5.12 10.90
C ALA A 62 3.82 6.51 10.65
N CYS A 63 5.01 6.53 10.06
CA CYS A 63 5.64 7.78 9.64
C CYS A 63 4.89 8.37 8.44
N ALA A 64 5.28 9.59 8.03
CA ALA A 64 4.63 10.27 6.91
C ALA A 64 4.70 9.47 5.60
N ILE A 65 5.82 8.82 5.32
CA ILE A 65 5.98 8.01 4.12
C ILE A 65 5.09 6.77 4.16
N SER A 66 5.10 6.06 5.29
CA SER A 66 4.30 4.84 5.43
C SER A 66 2.80 5.16 5.42
N THR A 67 2.36 6.22 6.09
CA THR A 67 0.97 6.65 6.11
C THR A 67 0.49 7.03 4.71
N SER A 68 1.25 7.87 4.01
CA SER A 68 0.88 8.29 2.66
C SER A 68 0.90 7.12 1.68
N ALA A 69 1.89 6.23 1.80
CA ALA A 69 1.96 5.04 0.95
C ALA A 69 0.75 4.13 1.16
N THR A 70 0.30 3.97 2.41
CA THR A 70 -0.88 3.17 2.71
C THR A 70 -2.14 3.79 2.07
N SER A 71 -2.32 5.09 2.23
CA SER A 71 -3.45 5.82 1.66
C SER A 71 -3.48 5.71 0.13
N ILE A 72 -2.35 5.91 -0.52
CA ILE A 72 -2.23 5.81 -1.98
C ILE A 72 -2.52 4.37 -2.44
N MET A 73 -1.99 3.38 -1.74
CA MET A 73 -2.24 1.97 -2.04
C MET A 73 -3.75 1.66 -1.96
N ILE A 74 -4.41 2.11 -0.92
CA ILE A 74 -5.86 1.90 -0.74
C ILE A 74 -6.62 2.48 -1.93
N LYS A 75 -6.33 3.72 -2.30
CA LYS A 75 -6.97 4.39 -3.43
C LYS A 75 -6.77 3.62 -4.74
N LEU A 76 -5.58 3.05 -4.91
CA LEU A 76 -5.20 2.36 -6.14
C LEU A 76 -5.79 0.95 -6.24
N LEU A 77 -5.90 0.24 -5.12
CA LEU A 77 -6.27 -1.19 -5.13
C LEU A 77 -7.74 -1.48 -4.90
N ILE A 78 -8.52 -0.59 -4.28
CA ILE A 78 -9.95 -0.83 -4.07
C ILE A 78 -10.64 -1.01 -5.43
N GLY A 79 -11.41 -2.09 -5.56
CA GLY A 79 -12.14 -2.42 -6.77
C GLY A 79 -11.37 -3.22 -7.80
N LYS A 80 -10.08 -3.47 -7.55
CA LYS A 80 -9.24 -4.25 -8.47
C LYS A 80 -9.41 -5.75 -8.21
N THR A 81 -9.29 -6.54 -9.27
CA THR A 81 -9.20 -8.00 -9.11
C THR A 81 -7.86 -8.33 -8.47
N ILE A 82 -7.75 -9.54 -7.92
CA ILE A 82 -6.49 -10.01 -7.34
C ILE A 82 -5.38 -10.00 -8.38
N ASP A 83 -5.66 -10.42 -9.63
CA ASP A 83 -4.66 -10.41 -10.70
C ASP A 83 -4.20 -9.00 -11.03
N GLU A 84 -5.13 -8.05 -11.12
CA GLU A 84 -4.80 -6.64 -11.35
C GLU A 84 -3.97 -6.08 -10.20
N ALA A 85 -4.33 -6.42 -8.96
CA ALA A 85 -3.60 -5.97 -7.77
C ALA A 85 -2.16 -6.51 -7.79
N LYS A 86 -1.97 -7.78 -8.15
CA LYS A 86 -0.62 -8.37 -8.26
C LYS A 86 0.23 -7.66 -9.31
N GLU A 87 -0.36 -7.31 -10.44
CA GLU A 87 0.35 -6.58 -11.50
C GLU A 87 0.78 -5.19 -10.99
N ILE A 88 -0.12 -4.49 -10.33
CA ILE A 88 0.19 -3.18 -9.75
C ILE A 88 1.31 -3.31 -8.72
N MET A 89 1.23 -4.30 -7.83
CA MET A 89 2.24 -4.56 -6.81
C MET A 89 3.61 -4.84 -7.42
N ASN A 90 3.66 -5.69 -8.45
CA ASN A 90 4.93 -6.00 -9.13
C ASN A 90 5.57 -4.74 -9.72
N ASN A 91 4.77 -3.90 -10.36
CA ASN A 91 5.27 -2.66 -10.94
C ASN A 91 5.70 -1.66 -9.86
N TYR A 92 4.99 -1.62 -8.74
CA TYR A 92 5.40 -0.78 -7.62
C TYR A 92 6.75 -1.22 -7.05
N TYR A 93 6.92 -2.52 -6.80
CA TYR A 93 8.20 -3.04 -6.30
C TYR A 93 9.32 -2.82 -7.31
N ASN A 94 9.04 -2.99 -8.61
CA ASN A 94 10.04 -2.72 -9.64
C ASN A 94 10.49 -1.25 -9.60
N MET A 95 9.55 -0.32 -9.44
CA MET A 95 9.86 1.10 -9.30
C MET A 95 10.76 1.35 -8.08
N ILE A 96 10.40 0.76 -6.93
CA ILE A 96 11.16 0.92 -5.70
C ILE A 96 12.58 0.33 -5.84
N ASP A 97 12.73 -0.76 -6.62
CA ASP A 97 14.00 -1.46 -6.81
C ASP A 97 14.76 -1.03 -8.06
N GLU A 98 14.41 0.11 -8.65
CA GLU A 98 15.09 0.69 -9.81
C GLU A 98 15.03 -0.20 -11.06
N LYS A 99 13.98 -0.99 -11.20
CA LYS A 99 13.73 -1.82 -12.38
C LYS A 99 12.69 -1.16 -13.27
N GLU A 100 12.54 -1.68 -14.48
CA GLU A 100 11.51 -1.18 -15.39
C GLU A 100 10.10 -1.43 -14.84
N TYR A 101 9.23 -0.46 -14.99
CA TYR A 101 7.85 -0.54 -14.54
C TYR A 101 6.92 0.25 -15.45
N ASN A 102 5.64 -0.09 -15.43
CA ASN A 102 4.61 0.60 -16.18
C ASN A 102 4.05 1.74 -15.32
N GLU A 103 4.36 2.98 -15.70
CA GLU A 103 3.91 4.17 -14.98
C GLU A 103 2.39 4.32 -15.00
N ASP A 104 1.74 3.91 -16.07
CA ASP A 104 0.31 4.15 -16.28
C ASP A 104 -0.56 3.49 -15.22
N ILE A 105 -0.13 2.35 -14.67
CA ILE A 105 -0.91 1.64 -13.68
C ILE A 105 -0.59 2.02 -12.25
N LEU A 106 0.44 2.84 -12.01
CA LEU A 106 0.84 3.25 -10.67
C LEU A 106 0.22 4.58 -10.21
N GLU A 107 -0.27 5.38 -11.14
CA GLU A 107 -0.96 6.64 -10.84
C GLU A 107 -0.18 7.50 -9.83
N GLU A 108 -0.79 7.87 -8.70
CA GLU A 108 -0.13 8.71 -7.69
C GLU A 108 1.05 8.03 -7.00
N ALA A 109 1.12 6.69 -7.04
CA ALA A 109 2.23 5.95 -6.42
C ALA A 109 3.59 6.30 -7.05
N ILE A 110 3.60 6.89 -8.24
CA ILE A 110 4.82 7.39 -8.89
C ILE A 110 5.54 8.43 -8.03
N CYS A 111 4.85 9.05 -7.07
CA CYS A 111 5.49 10.02 -6.16
C CYS A 111 6.67 9.40 -5.38
N TYR A 112 6.74 8.08 -5.30
CA TYR A 112 7.85 7.37 -4.64
C TYR A 112 8.93 6.87 -5.63
N ASN A 113 8.92 7.33 -6.87
CA ASN A 113 9.83 6.78 -7.90
C ASN A 113 11.31 7.07 -7.65
N GLU A 114 11.64 7.96 -6.73
CA GLU A 114 13.02 8.24 -6.35
C GLU A 114 13.31 7.89 -4.88
N ILE A 115 12.39 7.20 -4.21
CA ILE A 115 12.55 6.87 -2.78
C ILE A 115 13.74 5.94 -2.55
N TYR A 116 14.17 5.19 -3.57
CA TYR A 116 15.35 4.32 -3.48
C TYR A 116 16.62 5.10 -3.12
N LYS A 117 16.65 6.41 -3.36
CA LYS A 117 17.77 7.26 -2.98
C LYS A 117 17.86 7.47 -1.48
N GLN A 118 16.81 7.12 -0.74
CA GLN A 118 16.73 7.26 0.71
C GLN A 118 16.53 5.88 1.34
N GLN A 119 17.65 5.20 1.63
CA GLN A 119 17.62 3.82 2.14
C GLN A 119 16.68 3.62 3.34
N ASN A 120 16.65 4.57 4.27
CA ASN A 120 15.81 4.49 5.46
C ASN A 120 14.32 4.64 5.15
N ARG A 121 13.97 5.24 4.02
CA ARG A 121 12.58 5.49 3.62
C ARG A 121 12.03 4.45 2.68
N LYS A 122 12.90 3.72 1.99
CA LYS A 122 12.52 2.67 1.06
C LYS A 122 11.65 1.62 1.73
N GLY A 123 12.02 1.18 2.91
CA GLY A 123 11.25 0.22 3.71
C GLY A 123 9.88 0.77 4.08
N CYS A 124 9.81 2.04 4.49
CA CYS A 124 8.55 2.69 4.87
C CYS A 124 7.55 2.70 3.72
N ALA A 125 8.04 2.92 2.50
CA ALA A 125 7.18 2.98 1.31
C ALA A 125 6.62 1.60 0.92
N THR A 126 7.22 0.51 1.38
CA THR A 126 6.80 -0.85 1.03
C THR A 126 6.00 -1.57 2.12
N ILE A 127 6.02 -1.10 3.36
CA ILE A 127 5.32 -1.75 4.48
C ILE A 127 3.86 -2.07 4.17
N PRO A 128 3.02 -1.11 3.72
CA PRO A 128 1.63 -1.42 3.44
C PRO A 128 1.46 -2.40 2.28
N TRP A 129 2.31 -2.32 1.27
CA TRP A 129 2.26 -3.20 0.11
C TRP A 129 2.59 -4.64 0.49
N LYS A 130 3.57 -4.84 1.39
CA LYS A 130 3.87 -6.18 1.93
C LYS A 130 2.71 -6.73 2.74
N GLY A 131 1.97 -5.87 3.42
CA GLY A 131 0.75 -6.26 4.14
C GLY A 131 -0.32 -6.80 3.21
N ILE A 132 -0.57 -6.10 2.10
CA ILE A 132 -1.52 -6.56 1.07
C ILE A 132 -1.06 -7.87 0.43
N GLU A 133 0.25 -8.01 0.20
CA GLU A 133 0.81 -9.25 -0.33
C GLU A 133 0.49 -10.44 0.58
N LYS A 134 0.66 -10.27 1.90
CA LYS A 134 0.29 -11.30 2.90
C LYS A 134 -1.20 -11.59 2.86
N ALA A 135 -2.03 -10.55 2.76
CA ALA A 135 -3.49 -10.69 2.74
C ALA A 135 -3.96 -11.48 1.53
N ILE A 136 -3.41 -11.18 0.36
CA ILE A 136 -3.74 -11.89 -0.87
C ILE A 136 -3.31 -13.36 -0.77
N ALA A 137 -2.11 -13.63 -0.26
CA ALA A 137 -1.61 -15.00 -0.08
C ALA A 137 -2.53 -15.80 0.85
N LYS A 138 -2.96 -15.18 1.94
CA LYS A 138 -3.88 -15.82 2.89
C LYS A 138 -5.24 -16.10 2.26
N TYR A 139 -5.80 -15.13 1.54
CA TYR A 139 -7.07 -15.29 0.84
C TYR A 139 -6.99 -16.43 -0.18
N GLU A 140 -5.94 -16.47 -0.97
CA GLU A 140 -5.77 -17.53 -1.97
C GLU A 140 -5.62 -18.91 -1.34
N SER A 141 -4.92 -19.01 -0.22
CA SER A 141 -4.75 -20.30 0.48
C SER A 141 -6.07 -20.80 1.08
N GLU A 142 -6.97 -19.92 1.50
CA GLU A 142 -8.26 -20.26 2.08
C GLU A 142 -9.31 -20.59 1.02
N ASN A 143 -9.09 -20.19 -0.22
CA ASN A 143 -10.06 -20.36 -1.32
C ASN A 143 -9.56 -21.30 -2.42
N VAL A 144 -8.67 -22.21 -2.09
CA VAL A 144 -8.17 -23.25 -3.01
C VAL A 144 -9.17 -24.41 -3.08
#